data_b7b81a7cbec269e833f52e1777db0ab1
#
_entry.id   b7b81a7cbec269e833f52e1777db0ab1
#
_cell.length_a   1.000
_cell.length_b   1.000
_cell.length_c   1.000
_cell.angle_alpha   90.00
_cell.angle_beta   90.00
_cell.angle_gamma   90.00
#
_symmetry.space_group_name_H-M   'P 1'
#
loop_
_entity.id
_entity.type
_entity.pdbx_description
1 polymer ?
#
loop_
_entity_poly.entity_id
_entity_poly.type
_entity_poly.pdbx_seq_one_letter_code
_entity_poly.pdbx_strand_id
1 'polypeptide(L)'
;MKFQFSEKKVRLPGNVHAYAEKKVMKLARFFEEDAEALVVFSVEKNRNKVELTVHGAGTWFRASESTSDMFASIDAAVGTIEGQIRKNKTR
;
A
#
# COMPACT_ATOMS: atom_id res chain seq x y z
N MET A 1 5.75 9.67 7.32
CA MET A 1 4.88 8.47 7.26
C MET A 1 5.64 7.28 7.81
N LYS A 2 5.02 6.54 8.69
CA LYS A 2 5.64 5.36 9.29
C LYS A 2 5.14 4.11 8.56
N PHE A 3 6.05 3.16 8.34
CA PHE A 3 5.72 1.96 7.59
C PHE A 3 5.81 0.72 8.46
N GLN A 4 4.87 -0.18 8.26
CA GLN A 4 4.94 -1.53 8.78
C GLN A 4 4.72 -2.49 7.62
N PHE A 5 5.58 -3.50 7.54
CA PHE A 5 5.48 -4.51 6.49
C PHE A 5 5.20 -5.85 7.13
N SER A 6 4.35 -6.64 6.49
CA SER A 6 4.03 -7.98 6.93
C SER A 6 4.00 -8.92 5.73
N GLU A 7 4.58 -10.10 5.89
CA GLU A 7 4.60 -11.11 4.85
C GLU A 7 3.89 -12.35 5.38
N LYS A 8 2.81 -12.74 4.72
CA LYS A 8 2.04 -13.92 5.13
C LYS A 8 2.45 -15.12 4.29
N LYS A 9 3.15 -16.07 4.91
CA LYS A 9 3.53 -17.32 4.27
C LYS A 9 4.36 -17.11 3.00
N VAL A 10 5.08 -15.99 2.94
CA VAL A 10 5.94 -15.69 1.81
C VAL A 10 7.11 -14.86 2.33
N ARG A 11 8.27 -15.08 1.76
CA ARG A 11 9.45 -14.29 2.07
C ARG A 11 9.88 -13.56 0.81
N LEU A 12 9.89 -12.25 0.87
CA LEU A 12 10.18 -11.42 -0.30
C LEU A 12 11.54 -10.78 -0.18
N PRO A 13 12.23 -10.56 -1.32
CA PRO A 13 13.51 -9.84 -1.28
C PRO A 13 13.31 -8.39 -0.87
N GLY A 14 14.38 -7.80 -0.34
CA GLY A 14 14.32 -6.44 0.17
C GLY A 14 13.95 -5.41 -0.87
N ASN A 15 14.21 -5.70 -2.17
CA ASN A 15 13.87 -4.73 -3.21
C ASN A 15 12.35 -4.58 -3.37
N VAL A 16 11.58 -5.60 -2.97
CA VAL A 16 10.12 -5.48 -3.00
C VAL A 16 9.66 -4.49 -1.93
N HIS A 17 10.23 -4.60 -0.73
CA HIS A 17 9.90 -3.67 0.34
C HIS A 17 10.30 -2.25 -0.03
N ALA A 18 11.49 -2.09 -0.61
CA ALA A 18 11.97 -0.77 -1.01
C ALA A 18 11.06 -0.16 -2.08
N TYR A 19 10.62 -0.99 -3.02
CA TYR A 19 9.72 -0.52 -4.07
C TYR A 19 8.39 -0.08 -3.47
N ALA A 20 7.85 -0.88 -2.54
CA ALA A 20 6.57 -0.55 -1.92
C ALA A 20 6.69 0.76 -1.13
N GLU A 21 7.77 0.91 -0.37
CA GLU A 21 7.96 2.13 0.39
C GLU A 21 8.05 3.34 -0.52
N LYS A 22 8.80 3.22 -1.60
CA LYS A 22 8.95 4.32 -2.54
C LYS A 22 7.61 4.72 -3.15
N LYS A 23 6.80 3.73 -3.54
CA LYS A 23 5.52 4.02 -4.17
C LYS A 23 4.52 4.59 -3.16
N VAL A 24 4.45 4.00 -1.98
CA VAL A 24 3.51 4.47 -0.97
C VAL A 24 3.88 5.86 -0.49
N MET A 25 5.18 6.20 -0.46
CA MET A 25 5.60 7.54 -0.06
C MET A 25 5.03 8.64 -0.94
N LYS A 26 4.62 8.32 -2.16
CA LYS A 26 3.97 9.31 -3.00
C LYS A 26 2.67 9.81 -2.40
N LEU A 27 2.08 9.03 -1.51
CA LEU A 27 0.85 9.42 -0.83
C LEU A 27 1.11 10.33 0.36
N ALA A 28 2.37 10.43 0.80
CA ALA A 28 2.70 11.20 2.00
C ALA A 28 2.31 12.67 1.86
N ARG A 29 2.27 13.18 0.64
CA ARG A 29 1.92 14.59 0.43
C ARG A 29 0.49 14.91 0.83
N PHE A 30 -0.34 13.88 0.99
CA PHE A 30 -1.73 14.06 1.40
C PHE A 30 -1.90 14.00 2.92
N PHE A 31 -0.85 13.70 3.66
CA PHE A 31 -0.94 13.41 5.10
C PHE A 31 0.13 14.15 5.88
N GLU A 32 -0.07 14.19 7.20
CA GLU A 32 0.94 14.70 8.12
C GLU A 32 2.00 13.63 8.35
N GLU A 33 3.07 14.02 9.05
CA GLU A 33 4.19 13.11 9.31
C GLU A 33 3.80 11.90 10.15
N ASP A 34 2.77 12.03 10.95
CA ASP A 34 2.36 10.95 11.83
C ASP A 34 1.48 9.90 11.15
N ALA A 35 1.25 10.04 9.85
CA ALA A 35 0.48 9.05 9.12
C ALA A 35 1.21 7.70 9.12
N GLU A 36 0.43 6.62 9.04
CA GLU A 36 0.96 5.27 9.08
C GLU A 36 0.49 4.47 7.88
N ALA A 37 1.36 3.62 7.38
CA ALA A 37 1.04 2.72 6.27
C ALA A 37 1.41 1.31 6.67
N LEU A 38 0.44 0.40 6.53
CA LEU A 38 0.64 -1.02 6.75
C LEU A 38 0.54 -1.71 5.42
N VAL A 39 1.60 -2.43 5.05
CA VAL A 39 1.64 -3.15 3.77
C VAL A 39 1.75 -4.63 4.08
N VAL A 40 0.75 -5.38 3.65
CA VAL A 40 0.71 -6.83 3.87
C VAL A 40 0.84 -7.53 2.52
N PHE A 41 1.87 -8.36 2.42
CA PHE A 41 2.12 -9.14 1.20
C PHE A 41 1.71 -10.59 1.40
N SER A 42 1.11 -11.17 0.38
CA SER A 42 0.82 -12.60 0.39
C SER A 42 0.85 -13.12 -1.03
N VAL A 43 1.08 -14.44 -1.15
CA VAL A 43 1.06 -15.11 -2.44
C VAL A 43 0.19 -16.34 -2.28
N GLU A 44 -0.77 -16.48 -3.18
CA GLU A 44 -1.68 -17.61 -3.14
C GLU A 44 -1.98 -18.02 -4.57
N LYS A 45 -1.69 -19.27 -4.90
CA LYS A 45 -1.95 -19.83 -6.23
C LYS A 45 -1.44 -18.92 -7.35
N ASN A 46 -0.17 -18.50 -7.23
CA ASN A 46 0.49 -17.66 -8.22
C ASN A 46 -0.10 -16.24 -8.30
N ARG A 47 -0.95 -15.87 -7.35
CA ARG A 47 -1.46 -14.51 -7.25
C ARG A 47 -0.68 -13.77 -6.19
N ASN A 48 -0.17 -12.62 -6.54
CA ASN A 48 0.60 -11.77 -5.64
C ASN A 48 -0.33 -10.68 -5.10
N LYS A 49 -0.64 -10.77 -3.82
CA LYS A 49 -1.63 -9.89 -3.22
C LYS A 49 -0.96 -8.86 -2.32
N VAL A 50 -1.41 -7.63 -2.41
CA VAL A 50 -0.98 -6.54 -1.54
C VAL A 50 -2.21 -5.95 -0.88
N GLU A 51 -2.18 -5.89 0.44
CA GLU A 51 -3.19 -5.17 1.21
C GLU A 51 -2.52 -3.95 1.80
N LEU A 52 -2.97 -2.78 1.39
CA LEU A 52 -2.39 -1.51 1.84
C LEU A 52 -3.41 -0.77 2.67
N THR A 53 -3.02 -0.43 3.90
CA THR A 53 -3.84 0.39 4.77
C THR A 53 -3.06 1.65 5.11
N VAL A 54 -3.66 2.80 4.88
CA VAL A 54 -3.05 4.08 5.23
C VAL A 54 -3.97 4.80 6.19
N HIS A 55 -3.41 5.23 7.31
CA HIS A 55 -4.16 5.93 8.33
C HIS A 55 -3.53 7.29 8.58
N GLY A 56 -4.31 8.33 8.45
CA GLY A 56 -3.85 9.68 8.72
C GLY A 56 -5.00 10.65 8.58
N ALA A 57 -4.84 11.84 9.16
CA ALA A 57 -5.86 12.88 9.12
C ALA A 57 -7.22 12.36 9.60
N GLY A 58 -7.20 11.44 10.58
CA GLY A 58 -8.44 10.89 11.14
C GLY A 58 -9.19 9.94 10.22
N THR A 59 -8.57 9.50 9.16
CA THR A 59 -9.23 8.66 8.15
C THR A 59 -8.42 7.41 7.88
N TRP A 60 -9.11 6.31 7.58
CA TRP A 60 -8.49 5.05 7.18
C TRP A 60 -8.78 4.81 5.69
N PHE A 61 -7.73 4.50 4.95
CA PHE A 61 -7.86 4.13 3.55
C PHE A 61 -7.31 2.73 3.39
N ARG A 62 -8.02 1.88 2.65
CA ARG A 62 -7.61 0.50 2.45
C ARG A 62 -7.77 0.11 0.99
N ALA A 63 -6.82 -0.69 0.52
CA ALA A 63 -6.86 -1.24 -0.82
C ALA A 63 -6.35 -2.67 -0.76
N SER A 64 -6.93 -3.55 -1.55
CA SER A 64 -6.51 -4.92 -1.66
C SER A 64 -6.44 -5.24 -3.15
N GLU A 65 -5.24 -5.56 -3.64
CA GLU A 65 -5.03 -5.80 -5.07
C GLU A 65 -4.25 -7.09 -5.25
N SER A 66 -4.60 -7.84 -6.28
CA SER A 66 -3.99 -9.11 -6.55
C SER A 66 -3.74 -9.23 -8.05
N THR A 67 -2.48 -9.49 -8.43
CA THR A 67 -2.10 -9.66 -9.82
C THR A 67 -1.07 -10.79 -9.92
N SER A 68 -0.60 -11.05 -11.13
CA SER A 68 0.44 -12.05 -11.34
C SER A 68 1.84 -11.52 -11.03
N ASP A 69 1.96 -10.24 -10.65
CA ASP A 69 3.24 -9.59 -10.42
C ASP A 69 3.13 -8.70 -9.17
N MET A 70 4.00 -8.97 -8.18
CA MET A 70 3.93 -8.23 -6.92
C MET A 70 4.13 -6.72 -7.12
N PHE A 71 5.00 -6.32 -8.05
CA PHE A 71 5.21 -4.89 -8.30
C PHE A 71 3.95 -4.24 -8.87
N ALA A 72 3.27 -4.96 -9.77
CA ALA A 72 2.02 -4.45 -10.32
C ALA A 72 0.94 -4.35 -9.24
N SER A 73 0.93 -5.30 -8.31
CA SER A 73 -0.05 -5.27 -7.21
C SER A 73 0.20 -4.07 -6.30
N ILE A 74 1.48 -3.75 -6.05
CA ILE A 74 1.82 -2.57 -5.26
C ILE A 74 1.33 -1.30 -5.96
N ASP A 75 1.62 -1.19 -7.26
CA ASP A 75 1.19 -0.01 -8.01
C ASP A 75 -0.33 0.13 -7.99
N ALA A 76 -1.04 -0.99 -8.16
CA ALA A 76 -2.49 -0.96 -8.16
C ALA A 76 -3.04 -0.53 -6.81
N ALA A 77 -2.45 -1.02 -5.72
CA ALA A 77 -2.91 -0.66 -4.38
C ALA A 77 -2.71 0.83 -4.11
N VAL A 78 -1.55 1.36 -4.49
CA VAL A 78 -1.28 2.79 -4.32
C VAL A 78 -2.26 3.63 -5.14
N GLY A 79 -2.50 3.21 -6.38
CA GLY A 79 -3.46 3.93 -7.22
C GLY A 79 -4.87 3.93 -6.65
N THR A 80 -5.28 2.80 -6.07
CA THR A 80 -6.60 2.71 -5.46
C THR A 80 -6.72 3.65 -4.26
N ILE A 81 -5.69 3.68 -3.42
CA ILE A 81 -5.70 4.58 -2.26
C ILE A 81 -5.73 6.04 -2.73
N GLU A 82 -4.92 6.36 -3.73
CA GLU A 82 -4.90 7.74 -4.25
C GLU A 82 -6.27 8.15 -4.76
N GLY A 83 -6.96 7.23 -5.44
CA GLY A 83 -8.32 7.50 -5.90
C GLY A 83 -9.27 7.77 -4.75
N GLN A 84 -9.15 7.00 -3.66
CA GLN A 84 -9.99 7.21 -2.49
C GLN A 84 -9.72 8.57 -1.86
N ILE A 85 -8.45 8.97 -1.79
CA ILE A 85 -8.09 10.26 -1.21
C ILE A 85 -8.70 11.39 -2.05
N ARG A 86 -8.60 11.28 -3.36
CA ARG A 86 -9.12 12.31 -4.23
C ARG A 86 -10.64 12.44 -4.11
N LYS A 87 -11.33 11.32 -3.99
CA LYS A 87 -12.78 11.36 -3.80
C LYS A 87 -13.14 12.03 -2.49
N ASN A 88 -12.34 11.80 -1.46
CA ASN A 88 -12.60 12.40 -0.17
C ASN A 88 -12.44 13.91 -0.19
N LYS A 89 -11.64 14.42 -1.10
CA LYS A 89 -11.37 15.86 -1.17
C LYS A 89 -12.39 16.63 -1.97
N THR A 90 -13.14 15.94 -2.80
CA THR A 90 -14.14 16.62 -3.65
C THR A 90 -15.42 16.81 -2.89
N ARG A 91 -15.47 17.79 -2.06
CA ARG A 91 -16.66 18.04 -1.26
C ARG A 91 -17.08 19.48 -1.26
#